data_1f4093da89a3adfe0774fa09a5d22570
#
_entry.id   1f4093da89a3adfe0774fa09a5d22570
#
_cell.length_a   1.000
_cell.length_b   1.000
_cell.length_c   1.000
_cell.angle_alpha   90.00
_cell.angle_beta   90.00
_cell.angle_gamma   90.00
#
_symmetry.space_group_name_H-M   'P 1'
#
loop_
_entity.id
_entity.type
_entity.pdbx_description
1 polymer ?
#
loop_
_entity_poly.entity_id
_entity_poly.type
_entity_poly.pdbx_seq_one_letter_code
_entity_poly.pdbx_strand_id
1 'polypeptide(L)'
;MTYTGANTEKAMVNVMKWIKRWCFLLALSLLVLPVRAQAAVYEGLDVSVWQGEIDFSQVKAAGKEMVYIRAGYGLSEDSRFRENAEGARRAGMKVGFYFFVTATNQTQARAQAVYFSELIQEYPYDCRPAVDFEQYGTLSKGELNGIALAFAETLEERTGKTPAFYTNASSAAEIWEPALTRYPLWIADYGPKEPTSLGYWTQWAGFQYEDNGRVPGIAGAVDLDRFTEGMLLEQGAEMPFLDVRPQDWYAKGVTELFERGLLQGITPDRFGPDRPAQRAAVVTMLYRLAGEPPGSGPTGFSDVPLDAWYGKAVRWAEGIGIARGAAPGEFLPARGVSRQALAVFLYRYGEYSGRDVEKRDNLQGYADRSQVAPWAEEAVQWAVAEGILRGTGRETLAPQASADRAQMAVMVQRFLEK
;
A
#
# COMPACT_ATOMS: atom_id res chain seq x y z
N MET A 1 36.96 -66.15 -34.73
CA MET A 1 35.68 -65.38 -34.77
C MET A 1 35.15 -65.27 -33.35
N THR A 2 35.56 -64.24 -32.62
CA THR A 2 35.00 -63.87 -31.29
C THR A 2 35.28 -62.40 -30.99
N TYR A 3 34.44 -61.51 -31.53
CA TYR A 3 34.51 -60.07 -31.18
C TYR A 3 33.16 -59.45 -31.45
N THR A 4 32.17 -59.58 -30.54
CA THR A 4 30.93 -58.75 -30.56
C THR A 4 30.20 -58.67 -29.24
N GLY A 5 30.70 -59.24 -28.12
CA GLY A 5 29.95 -59.20 -26.84
C GLY A 5 30.23 -57.97 -25.93
N ALA A 6 31.41 -57.37 -25.99
CA ALA A 6 31.85 -56.39 -25.02
C ALA A 6 31.33 -54.94 -25.25
N ASN A 7 30.91 -54.60 -26.47
CA ASN A 7 30.43 -53.25 -26.78
C ASN A 7 28.95 -53.03 -26.48
N THR A 8 28.13 -54.08 -26.52
CA THR A 8 26.71 -54.02 -26.20
C THR A 8 26.46 -53.88 -24.69
N GLU A 9 27.26 -54.54 -23.87
CA GLU A 9 27.15 -54.42 -22.40
C GLU A 9 27.53 -53.00 -21.87
N LYS A 10 28.60 -52.40 -22.40
CA LYS A 10 28.99 -51.02 -22.06
C LYS A 10 27.94 -49.98 -22.53
N ALA A 11 27.30 -50.18 -23.66
CA ALA A 11 26.24 -49.32 -24.15
C ALA A 11 24.99 -49.40 -23.26
N MET A 12 24.56 -50.58 -22.83
CA MET A 12 23.43 -50.78 -21.93
C MET A 12 23.67 -50.19 -20.52
N VAL A 13 24.87 -50.33 -19.97
CA VAL A 13 25.23 -49.76 -18.66
C VAL A 13 25.20 -48.22 -18.71
N ASN A 14 25.64 -47.62 -19.82
CA ASN A 14 25.61 -46.17 -19.97
C ASN A 14 24.18 -45.63 -20.16
N VAL A 15 23.33 -46.32 -20.89
CA VAL A 15 21.89 -45.98 -21.06
C VAL A 15 21.16 -46.11 -19.72
N MET A 16 21.40 -47.15 -18.92
CA MET A 16 20.80 -47.30 -17.60
C MET A 16 21.29 -46.24 -16.59
N LYS A 17 22.55 -45.79 -16.67
CA LYS A 17 23.07 -44.66 -15.86
C LYS A 17 22.43 -43.33 -16.28
N TRP A 18 22.15 -43.13 -17.55
CA TRP A 18 21.48 -41.95 -18.09
C TRP A 18 20.01 -41.91 -17.66
N ILE A 19 19.28 -43.02 -17.77
CA ILE A 19 17.89 -43.16 -17.33
C ILE A 19 17.77 -42.92 -15.81
N LYS A 20 18.67 -43.50 -15.00
CA LYS A 20 18.69 -43.23 -13.54
C LYS A 20 18.97 -41.76 -13.19
N ARG A 21 19.82 -41.08 -13.94
CA ARG A 21 20.06 -39.63 -13.75
C ARG A 21 18.85 -38.79 -14.13
N TRP A 22 18.14 -39.13 -15.19
CA TRP A 22 16.91 -38.43 -15.62
C TRP A 22 15.73 -38.70 -14.71
N CYS A 23 15.58 -39.94 -14.23
CA CYS A 23 14.56 -40.26 -13.22
C CYS A 23 14.82 -39.57 -11.88
N PHE A 24 16.08 -39.34 -11.48
CA PHE A 24 16.42 -38.60 -10.25
C PHE A 24 16.19 -37.08 -10.41
N LEU A 25 16.38 -36.50 -11.60
CA LEU A 25 16.09 -35.11 -11.90
C LEU A 25 14.59 -34.86 -12.04
N LEU A 26 13.82 -35.82 -12.58
CA LEU A 26 12.35 -35.75 -12.63
C LEU A 26 11.69 -35.94 -11.24
N ALA A 27 12.30 -36.74 -10.35
CA ALA A 27 11.78 -36.92 -8.98
C ALA A 27 12.06 -35.69 -8.08
N LEU A 28 13.10 -34.89 -8.39
CA LEU A 28 13.40 -33.68 -7.64
C LEU A 28 12.58 -32.45 -8.09
N SER A 29 11.97 -32.51 -9.29
CA SER A 29 11.11 -31.44 -9.82
C SER A 29 9.62 -31.56 -9.43
N LEU A 30 9.24 -32.62 -8.72
CA LEU A 30 7.84 -32.96 -8.39
C LEU A 30 7.46 -32.67 -6.91
N LEU A 31 8.30 -31.96 -6.13
CA LEU A 31 8.03 -31.70 -4.71
C LEU A 31 8.18 -30.23 -4.27
N VAL A 32 7.98 -29.30 -5.18
CA VAL A 32 7.64 -27.91 -4.77
C VAL A 32 6.19 -27.67 -5.17
N LEU A 33 5.26 -28.39 -4.51
CA LEU A 33 3.92 -27.86 -4.38
C LEU A 33 4.05 -26.58 -3.57
N PRO A 34 3.54 -25.44 -4.04
CA PRO A 34 3.43 -24.28 -3.20
C PRO A 34 2.58 -24.72 -2.00
N VAL A 35 3.18 -24.82 -0.82
CA VAL A 35 2.43 -24.84 0.42
C VAL A 35 1.67 -23.51 0.39
N ARG A 36 0.39 -23.58 0.05
CA ARG A 36 -0.50 -22.45 0.23
C ARG A 36 -0.45 -22.17 1.72
N ALA A 37 0.28 -21.13 2.11
CA ALA A 37 0.28 -20.68 3.50
C ALA A 37 -1.21 -20.47 3.84
N GLN A 38 -1.69 -21.22 4.82
CA GLN A 38 -3.04 -21.01 5.34
C GLN A 38 -3.05 -19.58 5.85
N ALA A 39 -3.98 -18.76 5.37
CA ALA A 39 -4.07 -17.37 5.81
C ALA A 39 -4.14 -17.34 7.33
N ALA A 40 -3.34 -16.49 7.95
CA ALA A 40 -3.33 -16.36 9.40
C ALA A 40 -4.74 -15.94 9.86
N VAL A 41 -5.25 -16.63 10.87
CA VAL A 41 -6.54 -16.31 11.50
C VAL A 41 -6.24 -15.82 12.91
N TYR A 42 -6.73 -14.63 13.24
CA TYR A 42 -6.59 -13.98 14.54
C TYR A 42 -7.87 -14.18 15.34
N GLU A 43 -7.78 -14.75 16.52
CA GLU A 43 -8.89 -14.75 17.47
C GLU A 43 -9.11 -13.33 18.00
N GLY A 44 -10.34 -12.87 17.95
CA GLY A 44 -10.70 -11.51 18.29
C GLY A 44 -12.01 -11.37 19.04
N LEU A 45 -12.41 -10.14 19.19
CA LEU A 45 -13.70 -9.73 19.76
C LEU A 45 -14.02 -8.31 19.33
N ASP A 46 -15.29 -7.92 19.44
CA ASP A 46 -15.66 -6.52 19.31
C ASP A 46 -16.37 -6.00 20.57
N VAL A 47 -16.17 -4.71 20.84
CA VAL A 47 -16.60 -4.08 22.10
C VAL A 47 -17.13 -2.67 21.87
N SER A 48 -17.96 -2.24 22.82
CA SER A 48 -18.54 -0.90 22.89
C SER A 48 -18.74 -0.49 24.34
N VAL A 49 -19.53 0.53 24.58
CA VAL A 49 -19.97 0.92 25.92
C VAL A 49 -20.66 -0.22 26.70
N TRP A 50 -21.23 -1.21 26.00
CA TRP A 50 -22.00 -2.28 26.60
C TRP A 50 -21.16 -3.28 27.42
N GLN A 51 -19.87 -3.41 27.15
CA GLN A 51 -18.95 -4.25 27.90
C GLN A 51 -18.44 -3.58 29.19
N GLY A 52 -18.74 -2.29 29.38
CA GLY A 52 -18.32 -1.55 30.57
C GLY A 52 -16.81 -1.37 30.67
N GLU A 53 -16.25 -1.58 31.84
CA GLU A 53 -14.80 -1.54 32.08
C GLU A 53 -14.16 -2.86 31.68
N ILE A 54 -13.07 -2.77 30.90
CA ILE A 54 -12.37 -3.93 30.32
C ILE A 54 -10.90 -3.93 30.74
N ASP A 55 -10.45 -5.07 31.29
CA ASP A 55 -9.02 -5.35 31.46
C ASP A 55 -8.46 -6.05 30.22
N PHE A 56 -7.97 -5.24 29.27
CA PHE A 56 -7.41 -5.74 28.02
C PHE A 56 -6.14 -6.61 28.22
N SER A 57 -5.45 -6.50 29.35
CA SER A 57 -4.31 -7.37 29.64
C SER A 57 -4.77 -8.81 29.87
N GLN A 58 -5.89 -9.00 30.57
CA GLN A 58 -6.51 -10.32 30.72
C GLN A 58 -7.12 -10.83 29.42
N VAL A 59 -7.76 -9.96 28.63
CA VAL A 59 -8.28 -10.29 27.28
C VAL A 59 -7.16 -10.82 26.39
N LYS A 60 -6.02 -10.11 26.33
CA LYS A 60 -4.84 -10.53 25.57
C LYS A 60 -4.26 -11.85 26.09
N ALA A 61 -4.15 -12.01 27.39
CA ALA A 61 -3.67 -13.25 28.02
C ALA A 61 -4.59 -14.45 27.75
N ALA A 62 -5.90 -14.21 27.52
CA ALA A 62 -6.87 -15.22 27.11
C ALA A 62 -6.76 -15.62 25.61
N GLY A 63 -5.75 -15.12 24.89
CA GLY A 63 -5.47 -15.48 23.50
C GLY A 63 -6.19 -14.61 22.46
N LYS A 64 -6.83 -13.52 22.86
CA LYS A 64 -7.42 -12.60 21.91
C LYS A 64 -6.36 -11.63 21.37
N GLU A 65 -6.21 -11.60 20.06
CA GLU A 65 -5.14 -10.87 19.39
C GLU A 65 -5.62 -9.57 18.77
N MET A 66 -6.89 -9.53 18.33
CA MET A 66 -7.48 -8.41 17.61
C MET A 66 -8.76 -7.95 18.32
N VAL A 67 -8.98 -6.65 18.37
CA VAL A 67 -10.22 -6.07 18.90
C VAL A 67 -10.75 -4.99 17.96
N TYR A 68 -12.07 -5.05 17.68
CA TYR A 68 -12.80 -3.95 17.08
C TYR A 68 -13.53 -3.17 18.17
N ILE A 69 -13.41 -1.85 18.14
CA ILE A 69 -13.96 -0.94 19.16
C ILE A 69 -14.93 0.02 18.49
N ARG A 70 -16.15 0.11 19.00
CA ARG A 70 -17.10 1.09 18.49
C ARG A 70 -16.60 2.51 18.76
N ALA A 71 -16.37 3.29 17.69
CA ALA A 71 -16.00 4.68 17.84
C ALA A 71 -17.21 5.57 18.13
N GLY A 72 -18.37 5.22 17.58
CA GLY A 72 -19.58 5.99 17.77
C GLY A 72 -20.77 5.47 16.98
N TYR A 73 -21.84 6.24 17.00
CA TYR A 73 -23.07 6.00 16.26
C TYR A 73 -23.77 7.33 15.93
N GLY A 74 -24.37 7.43 14.76
CA GLY A 74 -25.03 8.68 14.34
C GLY A 74 -24.03 9.86 14.30
N LEU A 75 -24.19 10.84 15.17
CA LEU A 75 -23.23 11.93 15.39
C LEU A 75 -22.78 11.99 16.87
N SER A 76 -22.68 10.83 17.50
CA SER A 76 -22.30 10.71 18.90
C SER A 76 -21.12 9.74 19.05
N GLU A 77 -20.14 10.14 19.84
CA GLU A 77 -19.01 9.27 20.23
C GLU A 77 -19.52 8.19 21.22
N ASP A 78 -18.99 6.97 21.12
CA ASP A 78 -19.21 5.95 22.15
C ASP A 78 -18.47 6.36 23.43
N SER A 79 -19.15 6.36 24.56
CA SER A 79 -18.60 6.90 25.81
C SER A 79 -17.39 6.14 26.35
N ARG A 80 -17.13 4.92 25.86
CA ARG A 80 -15.96 4.10 26.22
C ARG A 80 -14.92 4.03 25.08
N PHE A 81 -15.15 4.70 23.97
CA PHE A 81 -14.26 4.62 22.80
C PHE A 81 -12.80 4.89 23.15
N ARG A 82 -12.54 6.05 23.77
CA ARG A 82 -11.17 6.49 24.07
C ARG A 82 -10.46 5.55 25.05
N GLU A 83 -11.16 5.19 26.12
CA GLU A 83 -10.65 4.30 27.16
C GLU A 83 -10.31 2.91 26.58
N ASN A 84 -11.23 2.35 25.78
CA ASN A 84 -11.04 1.04 25.14
C ASN A 84 -9.88 1.09 24.11
N ALA A 85 -9.80 2.14 23.28
CA ALA A 85 -8.72 2.30 22.32
C ALA A 85 -7.34 2.35 22.98
N GLU A 86 -7.20 3.14 24.05
CA GLU A 86 -5.94 3.22 24.80
C GLU A 86 -5.63 1.93 25.57
N GLY A 87 -6.64 1.30 26.18
CA GLY A 87 -6.50 0.06 26.94
C GLY A 87 -6.01 -1.10 26.07
N ALA A 88 -6.66 -1.31 24.92
CA ALA A 88 -6.31 -2.34 23.95
C ALA A 88 -4.89 -2.16 23.39
N ARG A 89 -4.52 -0.93 23.09
CA ARG A 89 -3.15 -0.60 22.60
C ARG A 89 -2.10 -0.85 23.66
N ARG A 90 -2.34 -0.43 24.92
CA ARG A 90 -1.41 -0.71 26.03
C ARG A 90 -1.20 -2.21 26.25
N ALA A 91 -2.23 -3.02 25.99
CA ALA A 91 -2.15 -4.48 26.06
C ALA A 91 -1.46 -5.12 24.83
N GLY A 92 -1.10 -4.36 23.81
CA GLY A 92 -0.46 -4.86 22.60
C GLY A 92 -1.40 -5.68 21.70
N MET A 93 -2.70 -5.35 21.70
CA MET A 93 -3.67 -5.91 20.77
C MET A 93 -3.62 -5.18 19.44
N LYS A 94 -3.99 -5.86 18.35
CA LYS A 94 -4.31 -5.22 17.06
C LYS A 94 -5.66 -4.53 17.19
N VAL A 95 -5.73 -3.24 16.87
CA VAL A 95 -6.92 -2.42 17.09
C VAL A 95 -7.57 -2.04 15.76
N GLY A 96 -8.87 -2.27 15.66
CA GLY A 96 -9.76 -1.74 14.63
C GLY A 96 -10.86 -0.89 15.25
N PHE A 97 -11.46 -0.04 14.44
CA PHE A 97 -12.61 0.76 14.85
C PHE A 97 -13.80 0.49 13.95
N TYR A 98 -15.01 0.44 14.54
CA TYR A 98 -16.25 0.36 13.79
C TYR A 98 -17.22 1.49 14.17
N PHE A 99 -18.16 1.73 13.28
CA PHE A 99 -19.15 2.79 13.47
C PHE A 99 -20.53 2.30 13.14
N PHE A 100 -21.46 2.43 14.11
CA PHE A 100 -22.85 2.04 13.93
C PHE A 100 -23.62 3.12 13.16
N VAL A 101 -24.00 2.81 11.93
CA VAL A 101 -24.64 3.73 11.00
C VAL A 101 -26.14 3.83 11.30
N THR A 102 -26.61 5.03 11.58
CA THR A 102 -28.04 5.34 11.82
C THR A 102 -28.66 6.20 10.73
N ALA A 103 -27.93 6.38 9.63
CA ALA A 103 -28.33 7.25 8.53
C ALA A 103 -29.58 6.68 7.80
N THR A 104 -30.52 7.54 7.48
CA THR A 104 -31.75 7.21 6.70
C THR A 104 -31.72 7.77 5.28
N ASN A 105 -30.64 8.43 4.90
CA ASN A 105 -30.36 8.90 3.54
C ASN A 105 -28.85 9.13 3.34
N GLN A 106 -28.43 9.28 2.08
CA GLN A 106 -27.02 9.43 1.71
C GLN A 106 -26.35 10.68 2.31
N THR A 107 -27.08 11.79 2.48
CA THR A 107 -26.51 13.01 3.08
C THR A 107 -26.11 12.77 4.54
N GLN A 108 -26.97 12.09 5.31
CA GLN A 108 -26.67 11.70 6.67
C GLN A 108 -25.51 10.69 6.73
N ALA A 109 -25.49 9.72 5.79
CA ALA A 109 -24.41 8.75 5.70
C ALA A 109 -23.04 9.43 5.51
N ARG A 110 -22.94 10.37 4.59
CA ARG A 110 -21.72 11.15 4.38
C ARG A 110 -21.31 11.95 5.63
N ALA A 111 -22.27 12.59 6.29
CA ALA A 111 -21.99 13.34 7.53
C ALA A 111 -21.49 12.42 8.65
N GLN A 112 -22.09 11.23 8.81
CA GLN A 112 -21.65 10.25 9.81
C GLN A 112 -20.26 9.67 9.48
N ALA A 113 -19.95 9.42 8.19
CA ALA A 113 -18.64 8.95 7.75
C ALA A 113 -17.54 10.00 8.00
N VAL A 114 -17.83 11.29 7.75
CA VAL A 114 -16.92 12.39 8.11
C VAL A 114 -16.67 12.40 9.62
N TYR A 115 -17.73 12.35 10.43
CA TYR A 115 -17.62 12.31 11.88
C TYR A 115 -16.80 11.11 12.38
N PHE A 116 -17.06 9.91 11.85
CA PHE A 116 -16.26 8.72 12.17
C PHE A 116 -14.80 8.91 11.82
N SER A 117 -14.49 9.44 10.63
CA SER A 117 -13.11 9.70 10.21
C SER A 117 -12.37 10.65 11.16
N GLU A 118 -13.08 11.66 11.71
CA GLU A 118 -12.54 12.62 12.67
C GLU A 118 -12.28 11.98 14.03
N LEU A 119 -13.16 11.09 14.50
CA LEU A 119 -12.96 10.37 15.77
C LEU A 119 -11.71 9.48 15.73
N ILE A 120 -11.53 8.72 14.64
CA ILE A 120 -10.45 7.71 14.59
C ILE A 120 -9.08 8.28 14.20
N GLN A 121 -9.01 9.48 13.60
CA GLN A 121 -7.72 10.06 13.19
C GLN A 121 -6.78 10.36 14.36
N GLU A 122 -7.31 10.55 15.56
CA GLU A 122 -6.52 10.83 16.76
C GLU A 122 -5.85 9.59 17.34
N TYR A 123 -6.28 8.38 16.92
CA TYR A 123 -5.82 7.11 17.44
C TYR A 123 -5.15 6.28 16.36
N PRO A 124 -3.94 5.75 16.62
CA PRO A 124 -3.35 4.76 15.71
C PRO A 124 -4.17 3.46 15.74
N TYR A 125 -4.40 2.86 14.57
CA TYR A 125 -5.12 1.59 14.43
C TYR A 125 -4.49 0.70 13.35
N ASP A 126 -4.64 -0.61 13.54
CA ASP A 126 -3.98 -1.63 12.72
C ASP A 126 -4.92 -2.24 11.67
N CYS A 127 -6.23 -2.11 11.89
CA CYS A 127 -7.25 -2.79 11.12
C CYS A 127 -8.08 -1.79 10.30
N ARG A 128 -8.71 -2.25 9.23
CA ARG A 128 -9.61 -1.43 8.40
C ARG A 128 -10.73 -0.84 9.24
N PRO A 129 -11.06 0.45 9.14
CA PRO A 129 -12.24 0.98 9.80
C PRO A 129 -13.47 0.27 9.24
N ALA A 130 -14.40 -0.15 10.09
CA ALA A 130 -15.54 -0.95 9.67
C ALA A 130 -16.86 -0.15 9.69
N VAL A 131 -17.65 -0.37 8.65
CA VAL A 131 -19.01 0.18 8.49
C VAL A 131 -19.99 -0.86 9.01
N ASP A 132 -20.71 -0.52 10.06
CA ASP A 132 -21.74 -1.35 10.68
C ASP A 132 -23.11 -0.71 10.43
N PHE A 133 -23.88 -1.26 9.46
CA PHE A 133 -25.19 -0.74 9.10
C PHE A 133 -26.27 -1.81 9.19
N GLU A 134 -27.04 -1.79 10.31
CA GLU A 134 -28.03 -2.78 10.65
C GLU A 134 -29.45 -2.21 10.82
N GLN A 135 -29.61 -0.90 10.93
CA GLN A 135 -30.91 -0.25 11.10
C GLN A 135 -31.56 0.07 9.75
N TYR A 136 -32.34 -0.86 9.23
CA TYR A 136 -32.91 -0.73 7.89
C TYR A 136 -34.24 0.04 7.87
N GLY A 137 -35.02 -0.01 8.96
CA GLY A 137 -36.33 0.65 9.05
C GLY A 137 -37.27 0.25 7.92
N THR A 138 -37.84 1.26 7.24
CA THR A 138 -38.71 1.09 6.09
C THR A 138 -38.04 1.39 4.74
N LEU A 139 -36.74 1.49 4.73
CA LEU A 139 -35.97 1.84 3.53
C LEU A 139 -35.99 0.68 2.52
N SER A 140 -36.10 1.03 1.26
CA SER A 140 -35.99 0.07 0.17
C SER A 140 -34.55 -0.44 0.02
N LYS A 141 -34.36 -1.60 -0.61
CA LYS A 141 -33.06 -2.18 -0.91
C LYS A 141 -32.13 -1.19 -1.62
N GLY A 142 -32.64 -0.44 -2.61
CA GLY A 142 -31.85 0.56 -3.33
C GLY A 142 -31.39 1.72 -2.45
N GLU A 143 -32.26 2.20 -1.53
CA GLU A 143 -31.89 3.25 -0.57
C GLU A 143 -30.82 2.75 0.41
N LEU A 144 -30.96 1.52 0.94
CA LEU A 144 -29.98 0.92 1.84
C LEU A 144 -28.61 0.82 1.18
N ASN A 145 -28.54 0.30 -0.04
CA ASN A 145 -27.27 0.20 -0.78
C ASN A 145 -26.68 1.57 -1.10
N GLY A 146 -27.52 2.55 -1.47
CA GLY A 146 -27.06 3.92 -1.70
C GLY A 146 -26.50 4.59 -0.43
N ILE A 147 -27.07 4.34 0.74
CA ILE A 147 -26.60 4.83 2.05
C ILE A 147 -25.27 4.17 2.40
N ALA A 148 -25.19 2.84 2.31
CA ALA A 148 -23.99 2.06 2.62
C ALA A 148 -22.80 2.49 1.74
N LEU A 149 -22.99 2.63 0.43
CA LEU A 149 -21.98 3.10 -0.49
C LEU A 149 -21.55 4.54 -0.17
N ALA A 150 -22.52 5.45 0.05
CA ALA A 150 -22.19 6.83 0.37
C ALA A 150 -21.37 6.98 1.65
N PHE A 151 -21.62 6.13 2.66
CA PHE A 151 -20.82 6.09 3.88
C PHE A 151 -19.42 5.56 3.60
N ALA A 152 -19.33 4.36 2.99
CA ALA A 152 -18.06 3.68 2.77
C ALA A 152 -17.10 4.48 1.84
N GLU A 153 -17.63 5.04 0.74
CA GLU A 153 -16.85 5.89 -0.17
C GLU A 153 -16.35 7.17 0.51
N THR A 154 -17.19 7.83 1.31
CA THR A 154 -16.78 9.03 2.05
C THR A 154 -15.72 8.70 3.10
N LEU A 155 -15.86 7.56 3.81
CA LEU A 155 -14.88 7.11 4.78
C LEU A 155 -13.55 6.78 4.11
N GLU A 156 -13.58 6.09 2.96
CA GLU A 156 -12.39 5.77 2.16
C GLU A 156 -11.70 7.04 1.66
N GLU A 157 -12.45 8.01 1.15
CA GLU A 157 -11.91 9.30 0.71
C GLU A 157 -11.23 10.08 1.86
N ARG A 158 -11.87 10.11 3.01
CA ARG A 158 -11.39 10.86 4.18
C ARG A 158 -10.17 10.23 4.85
N THR A 159 -10.12 8.90 4.92
CA THR A 159 -9.06 8.18 5.63
C THR A 159 -7.93 7.70 4.71
N GLY A 160 -8.18 7.62 3.40
CA GLY A 160 -7.29 6.95 2.45
C GLY A 160 -7.18 5.44 2.68
N LYS A 161 -8.11 4.84 3.45
CA LYS A 161 -8.13 3.42 3.81
C LYS A 161 -9.43 2.80 3.33
N THR A 162 -9.35 1.70 2.59
CA THR A 162 -10.52 0.93 2.20
C THR A 162 -11.17 0.34 3.46
N PRO A 163 -12.43 0.69 3.79
CA PRO A 163 -13.11 0.17 4.98
C PRO A 163 -13.49 -1.30 4.80
N ALA A 164 -13.77 -1.98 5.93
CA ALA A 164 -14.49 -3.25 5.95
C ALA A 164 -16.01 -2.98 6.06
N PHE A 165 -16.81 -3.91 5.58
CA PHE A 165 -18.26 -3.85 5.66
C PHE A 165 -18.78 -4.98 6.54
N TYR A 166 -19.43 -4.62 7.67
CA TYR A 166 -20.04 -5.56 8.58
C TYR A 166 -21.52 -5.78 8.22
N THR A 167 -21.96 -7.04 8.27
CA THR A 167 -23.35 -7.44 8.12
C THR A 167 -23.58 -8.86 8.63
N ASN A 168 -24.84 -9.27 8.86
CA ASN A 168 -25.18 -10.65 9.12
C ASN A 168 -25.45 -11.46 7.85
N ALA A 169 -25.40 -12.80 7.95
CA ALA A 169 -25.55 -13.72 6.82
C ALA A 169 -26.88 -13.56 6.05
N SER A 170 -27.98 -13.28 6.74
CA SER A 170 -29.29 -13.03 6.12
C SER A 170 -29.30 -11.76 5.29
N SER A 171 -28.81 -10.66 5.84
CA SER A 171 -28.72 -9.38 5.11
C SER A 171 -27.74 -9.44 3.94
N ALA A 172 -26.62 -10.19 4.09
CA ALA A 172 -25.70 -10.43 2.98
C ALA A 172 -26.38 -11.12 1.80
N ALA A 173 -27.27 -12.08 2.06
CA ALA A 173 -27.99 -12.80 1.03
C ALA A 173 -29.10 -11.98 0.37
N GLU A 174 -29.81 -11.11 1.14
CA GLU A 174 -31.06 -10.53 0.72
C GLU A 174 -30.98 -9.05 0.34
N ILE A 175 -30.11 -8.29 1.01
CA ILE A 175 -30.11 -6.83 0.94
C ILE A 175 -28.97 -6.28 0.08
N TRP A 176 -27.75 -6.71 0.34
CA TRP A 176 -26.58 -6.07 -0.22
C TRP A 176 -26.31 -6.44 -1.67
N GLU A 177 -25.87 -5.47 -2.47
CA GLU A 177 -25.64 -5.59 -3.91
C GLU A 177 -24.16 -5.71 -4.25
N PRO A 178 -23.81 -6.20 -5.48
CA PRO A 178 -22.42 -6.46 -5.87
C PRO A 178 -21.46 -5.27 -5.72
N ALA A 179 -21.96 -4.04 -5.78
CA ALA A 179 -21.12 -2.84 -5.64
C ALA A 179 -20.40 -2.76 -4.28
N LEU A 180 -20.96 -3.37 -3.23
CA LEU A 180 -20.34 -3.40 -1.89
C LEU A 180 -19.25 -4.46 -1.76
N THR A 181 -19.16 -5.44 -2.66
CA THR A 181 -18.17 -6.52 -2.56
C THR A 181 -16.71 -6.08 -2.75
N ARG A 182 -16.49 -4.82 -3.15
CA ARG A 182 -15.16 -4.20 -3.14
C ARG A 182 -14.59 -3.99 -1.74
N TYR A 183 -15.44 -3.98 -0.73
CA TYR A 183 -15.07 -3.85 0.67
C TYR A 183 -14.94 -5.23 1.31
N PRO A 184 -13.86 -5.52 2.06
CA PRO A 184 -13.72 -6.77 2.82
C PRO A 184 -14.92 -7.01 3.73
N LEU A 185 -15.44 -8.24 3.72
CA LEU A 185 -16.64 -8.60 4.47
C LEU A 185 -16.29 -9.01 5.90
N TRP A 186 -16.94 -8.40 6.88
CA TRP A 186 -17.04 -8.88 8.25
C TRP A 186 -18.48 -9.39 8.45
N ILE A 187 -18.64 -10.72 8.58
CA ILE A 187 -19.94 -11.38 8.58
C ILE A 187 -20.27 -11.91 9.95
N ALA A 188 -21.51 -11.68 10.43
CA ALA A 188 -22.07 -12.29 11.62
C ALA A 188 -22.97 -13.46 11.24
N ASP A 189 -22.70 -14.62 11.86
CA ASP A 189 -23.59 -15.80 11.74
C ASP A 189 -23.34 -16.72 12.96
N TYR A 190 -24.27 -16.73 13.92
CA TYR A 190 -24.08 -17.37 15.20
C TYR A 190 -24.45 -18.85 15.19
N GLY A 191 -23.56 -19.67 15.72
CA GLY A 191 -23.73 -21.11 15.88
C GLY A 191 -23.05 -21.98 14.82
N PRO A 192 -23.03 -21.68 13.51
CA PRO A 192 -22.26 -22.47 12.56
C PRO A 192 -20.74 -22.23 12.71
N LYS A 193 -19.94 -23.21 12.26
CA LYS A 193 -18.47 -23.09 12.26
C LYS A 193 -17.94 -22.12 11.19
N GLU A 194 -18.68 -21.99 10.11
CA GLU A 194 -18.41 -21.13 8.96
C GLU A 194 -19.73 -20.43 8.58
N PRO A 195 -19.68 -19.22 8.04
CA PRO A 195 -20.88 -18.49 7.64
C PRO A 195 -21.74 -19.27 6.63
N THR A 196 -23.05 -19.28 6.85
CA THR A 196 -24.02 -20.00 5.98
C THR A 196 -24.25 -19.29 4.64
N SER A 197 -24.04 -17.99 4.59
CA SER A 197 -24.14 -17.20 3.36
C SER A 197 -23.18 -16.02 3.40
N LEU A 198 -22.55 -15.73 2.28
CA LEU A 198 -21.71 -14.53 2.06
C LEU A 198 -22.37 -13.56 1.06
N GLY A 199 -23.60 -13.82 0.63
CA GLY A 199 -24.24 -13.04 -0.43
C GLY A 199 -23.42 -13.04 -1.72
N TYR A 200 -23.04 -11.85 -2.20
CA TYR A 200 -22.19 -11.70 -3.39
C TYR A 200 -20.68 -11.73 -3.11
N TRP A 201 -20.25 -11.73 -1.85
CA TRP A 201 -18.83 -11.87 -1.52
C TRP A 201 -18.34 -13.30 -1.73
N THR A 202 -17.09 -13.48 -2.12
CA THR A 202 -16.48 -14.79 -2.36
C THR A 202 -15.72 -15.34 -1.15
N GLN A 203 -15.44 -14.48 -0.17
CA GLN A 203 -14.74 -14.82 1.07
C GLN A 203 -15.08 -13.80 2.16
N TRP A 204 -14.92 -14.20 3.40
CA TRP A 204 -14.96 -13.30 4.54
C TRP A 204 -13.55 -12.86 4.97
N ALA A 205 -13.46 -11.69 5.56
CA ALA A 205 -12.26 -11.17 6.21
C ALA A 205 -12.40 -11.14 7.73
N GLY A 206 -13.61 -10.94 8.24
CA GLY A 206 -14.01 -11.08 9.64
C GLY A 206 -15.22 -12.01 9.75
N PHE A 207 -15.26 -12.84 10.80
CA PHE A 207 -16.38 -13.72 11.11
C PHE A 207 -16.73 -13.60 12.59
N GLN A 208 -17.85 -12.95 12.92
CA GLN A 208 -18.44 -12.89 14.25
C GLN A 208 -19.31 -14.14 14.44
N TYR A 209 -18.85 -15.08 15.25
CA TYR A 209 -19.43 -16.41 15.34
C TYR A 209 -20.25 -16.67 16.62
N GLU A 210 -20.17 -15.76 17.61
CA GLU A 210 -20.81 -15.88 18.89
C GLU A 210 -21.14 -14.48 19.45
N ASP A 211 -22.37 -14.29 19.94
CA ASP A 211 -22.87 -13.02 20.51
C ASP A 211 -22.99 -13.04 22.05
N ASN A 212 -22.61 -14.14 22.68
CA ASN A 212 -22.72 -14.33 24.14
C ASN A 212 -21.48 -14.97 24.75
N GLY A 213 -20.30 -14.65 24.16
CA GLY A 213 -19.03 -15.18 24.63
C GLY A 213 -18.64 -14.70 26.04
N ARG A 214 -17.69 -15.41 26.64
CA ARG A 214 -17.11 -15.05 27.94
C ARG A 214 -15.59 -15.00 27.82
N VAL A 215 -15.02 -13.84 28.11
CA VAL A 215 -13.57 -13.61 28.03
C VAL A 215 -13.08 -13.03 29.35
N PRO A 216 -12.01 -13.58 29.96
CA PRO A 216 -11.37 -12.96 31.11
C PRO A 216 -11.03 -11.51 30.88
N GLY A 217 -11.34 -10.64 31.82
CA GLY A 217 -11.16 -9.19 31.67
C GLY A 217 -12.41 -8.43 31.27
N ILE A 218 -13.52 -9.16 30.90
CA ILE A 218 -14.83 -8.58 30.56
C ILE A 218 -15.88 -9.18 31.47
N ALA A 219 -16.65 -8.35 32.19
CA ALA A 219 -17.62 -8.80 33.16
C ALA A 219 -18.88 -9.43 32.55
N GLY A 220 -19.27 -8.99 31.35
CA GLY A 220 -20.50 -9.36 30.65
C GLY A 220 -20.28 -10.33 29.50
N ALA A 221 -21.31 -10.46 28.65
CA ALA A 221 -21.22 -11.08 27.35
C ALA A 221 -20.43 -10.18 26.37
N VAL A 222 -19.78 -10.82 25.42
CA VAL A 222 -19.01 -10.13 24.39
C VAL A 222 -19.05 -10.95 23.11
N ASP A 223 -19.08 -10.25 21.98
CA ASP A 223 -19.03 -10.84 20.65
C ASP A 223 -17.64 -11.42 20.36
N LEU A 224 -17.63 -12.64 19.83
CA LEU A 224 -16.39 -13.35 19.51
C LEU A 224 -16.20 -13.46 18.00
N ASP A 225 -14.99 -13.12 17.58
CA ASP A 225 -14.62 -13.01 16.16
C ASP A 225 -13.41 -13.86 15.81
N ARG A 226 -13.34 -14.17 14.51
CA ARG A 226 -12.15 -14.58 13.80
C ARG A 226 -11.87 -13.58 12.69
N PHE A 227 -10.65 -13.12 12.61
CA PHE A 227 -10.23 -12.18 11.59
C PHE A 227 -9.10 -12.76 10.74
N THR A 228 -9.09 -12.47 9.45
CA THR A 228 -7.98 -12.79 8.56
C THR A 228 -7.13 -11.54 8.30
N GLU A 229 -6.02 -11.72 7.60
CA GLU A 229 -5.20 -10.59 7.13
C GLU A 229 -6.00 -9.59 6.27
N GLY A 230 -7.13 -10.00 5.69
CA GLY A 230 -8.03 -9.11 4.96
C GLY A 230 -8.61 -7.96 5.79
N MET A 231 -8.66 -8.10 7.13
CA MET A 231 -9.08 -7.04 8.03
C MET A 231 -7.93 -6.10 8.42
N LEU A 232 -6.69 -6.52 8.26
CA LEU A 232 -5.56 -5.64 8.53
C LEU A 232 -5.49 -4.53 7.48
N LEU A 233 -5.16 -3.36 7.91
CA LEU A 233 -4.60 -2.38 6.99
C LEU A 233 -3.33 -3.02 6.43
N GLU A 234 -3.16 -2.95 5.12
CA GLU A 234 -1.85 -3.28 4.57
C GLU A 234 -0.86 -2.47 5.41
N GLN A 235 -0.09 -3.17 6.22
CA GLN A 235 1.06 -2.54 6.82
C GLN A 235 1.89 -2.15 5.61
N GLY A 236 1.91 -0.88 5.29
CA GLY A 236 2.97 -0.37 4.44
C GLY A 236 4.22 -0.94 5.08
N ALA A 237 5.04 -1.67 4.31
CA ALA A 237 6.18 -2.40 4.82
C ALA A 237 6.80 -1.57 5.93
N GLU A 238 7.16 -2.24 7.02
CA GLU A 238 7.68 -1.58 8.23
C GLU A 238 8.60 -0.47 7.77
N MET A 239 8.20 0.81 7.98
CA MET A 239 8.93 1.94 7.40
C MET A 239 10.38 1.80 7.82
N PRO A 240 11.30 1.49 6.92
CA PRO A 240 12.68 1.22 7.30
C PRO A 240 13.36 2.45 7.87
N PHE A 241 12.69 3.60 7.80
CA PHE A 241 13.23 4.90 8.14
C PHE A 241 12.47 5.55 9.28
N LEU A 242 13.16 5.82 10.39
CA LEU A 242 12.63 6.46 11.59
C LEU A 242 12.13 7.89 11.37
N ASP A 243 12.58 8.54 10.31
CA ASP A 243 12.23 9.90 9.92
C ASP A 243 11.15 9.96 8.82
N VAL A 244 10.44 8.85 8.58
CA VAL A 244 9.28 8.78 7.68
C VAL A 244 8.13 8.16 8.45
N ARG A 245 7.10 8.94 8.72
CA ARG A 245 5.90 8.47 9.43
C ARG A 245 4.82 8.04 8.43
N PRO A 246 3.98 7.05 8.73
CA PRO A 246 2.94 6.57 7.83
C PRO A 246 1.99 7.67 7.30
N GLN A 247 1.76 8.72 8.10
CA GLN A 247 0.90 9.85 7.73
C GLN A 247 1.61 10.94 6.89
N ASP A 248 2.91 10.85 6.69
CA ASP A 248 3.64 11.82 5.88
C ASP A 248 3.20 11.67 4.40
N TRP A 249 2.96 12.80 3.73
CA TRP A 249 2.43 12.83 2.36
C TRP A 249 3.31 12.10 1.33
N TYR A 250 4.55 11.84 1.67
CA TYR A 250 5.54 11.13 0.84
C TYR A 250 5.74 9.67 1.27
N ALA A 251 5.13 9.23 2.39
CA ALA A 251 5.38 7.91 2.98
C ALA A 251 5.13 6.77 1.98
N LYS A 252 3.98 6.79 1.28
CA LYS A 252 3.65 5.79 0.26
C LYS A 252 4.72 5.70 -0.83
N GLY A 253 5.15 6.84 -1.35
CA GLY A 253 6.17 6.88 -2.39
C GLY A 253 7.53 6.36 -1.92
N VAL A 254 7.94 6.72 -0.70
CA VAL A 254 9.19 6.25 -0.11
C VAL A 254 9.16 4.73 0.10
N THR A 255 8.08 4.20 0.69
CA THR A 255 7.90 2.76 0.95
C THR A 255 7.94 1.97 -0.36
N GLU A 256 7.13 2.33 -1.34
CA GLU A 256 7.05 1.63 -2.62
C GLU A 256 8.39 1.58 -3.36
N LEU A 257 9.09 2.71 -3.41
CA LEU A 257 10.40 2.78 -4.08
C LEU A 257 11.50 2.04 -3.31
N PHE A 258 11.41 2.00 -1.98
CA PHE A 258 12.34 1.24 -1.14
C PHE A 258 12.14 -0.27 -1.33
N GLU A 259 10.90 -0.77 -1.27
CA GLU A 259 10.56 -2.18 -1.49
C GLU A 259 10.99 -2.68 -2.86
N ARG A 260 10.87 -1.85 -3.88
CA ARG A 260 11.37 -2.14 -5.22
C ARG A 260 12.89 -2.04 -5.36
N GLY A 261 13.62 -1.72 -4.28
CA GLY A 261 15.07 -1.53 -4.31
C GLY A 261 15.55 -0.30 -5.09
N LEU A 262 14.61 0.58 -5.51
CA LEU A 262 14.91 1.76 -6.32
C LEU A 262 15.53 2.90 -5.49
N LEU A 263 15.14 2.99 -4.22
CA LEU A 263 15.51 4.06 -3.31
C LEU A 263 16.20 3.49 -2.06
N GLN A 264 17.15 4.25 -1.51
CA GLN A 264 17.84 3.92 -0.26
C GLN A 264 17.83 5.12 0.68
N GLY A 265 17.96 4.83 1.99
CA GLY A 265 18.17 5.87 3.00
C GLY A 265 19.54 6.56 2.87
N ILE A 266 19.69 7.66 3.59
CA ILE A 266 21.00 8.30 3.82
C ILE A 266 21.80 7.54 4.86
N THR A 267 21.10 6.81 5.76
CA THR A 267 21.59 5.77 6.64
C THR A 267 20.63 4.58 6.59
N PRO A 268 20.95 3.41 7.17
CA PRO A 268 20.03 2.28 7.18
C PRO A 268 18.66 2.58 7.78
N ASP A 269 18.59 3.51 8.73
CA ASP A 269 17.41 3.88 9.52
C ASP A 269 16.86 5.29 9.23
N ARG A 270 17.45 6.04 8.28
CA ARG A 270 17.00 7.39 7.95
C ARG A 270 16.92 7.64 6.45
N PHE A 271 15.81 8.18 6.02
CA PHE A 271 15.57 8.58 4.65
C PHE A 271 16.13 9.96 4.31
N GLY A 272 15.97 10.93 5.22
CA GLY A 272 16.34 12.33 5.01
C GLY A 272 15.38 13.05 4.05
N PRO A 273 14.06 13.13 4.34
CA PRO A 273 13.04 13.63 3.40
C PRO A 273 13.32 15.07 2.93
N ASP A 274 13.76 15.94 3.83
CA ASP A 274 13.98 17.36 3.56
C ASP A 274 15.35 17.66 2.90
N ARG A 275 16.20 16.65 2.72
CA ARG A 275 17.50 16.86 2.07
C ARG A 275 17.34 17.04 0.56
N PRO A 276 18.17 17.87 -0.09
CA PRO A 276 18.14 18.00 -1.54
C PRO A 276 18.31 16.64 -2.24
N ALA A 277 17.48 16.36 -3.23
CA ALA A 277 17.65 15.22 -4.11
C ALA A 277 18.88 15.45 -5.01
N GLN A 278 19.92 14.65 -4.82
CA GLN A 278 21.17 14.77 -5.58
C GLN A 278 21.00 14.18 -6.99
N ARG A 279 21.68 14.77 -7.98
CA ARG A 279 21.69 14.29 -9.38
C ARG A 279 22.10 12.82 -9.48
N ALA A 280 23.15 12.42 -8.74
CA ALA A 280 23.58 11.03 -8.69
C ALA A 280 22.49 10.09 -8.18
N ALA A 281 21.72 10.49 -7.17
CA ALA A 281 20.66 9.68 -6.60
C ALA A 281 19.51 9.50 -7.60
N VAL A 282 19.08 10.55 -8.29
CA VAL A 282 18.05 10.49 -9.34
C VAL A 282 18.45 9.54 -10.45
N VAL A 283 19.66 9.69 -11.00
CA VAL A 283 20.13 8.86 -12.12
C VAL A 283 20.31 7.39 -11.68
N THR A 284 20.79 7.15 -10.47
CA THR A 284 20.92 5.78 -9.94
C THR A 284 19.56 5.11 -9.77
N MET A 285 18.55 5.84 -9.33
CA MET A 285 17.19 5.32 -9.22
C MET A 285 16.61 4.95 -10.60
N LEU A 286 16.79 5.80 -11.61
CA LEU A 286 16.36 5.50 -12.99
C LEU A 286 17.13 4.31 -13.60
N TYR A 287 18.41 4.18 -13.29
CA TYR A 287 19.25 3.05 -13.71
C TYR A 287 18.73 1.72 -13.10
N ARG A 288 18.41 1.72 -11.82
CA ARG A 288 17.77 0.56 -11.16
C ARG A 288 16.40 0.26 -11.76
N LEU A 289 15.61 1.28 -12.02
CA LEU A 289 14.29 1.12 -12.65
C LEU A 289 14.40 0.49 -14.05
N ALA A 290 15.49 0.74 -14.77
CA ALA A 290 15.80 0.12 -16.06
C ALA A 290 16.35 -1.32 -15.93
N GLY A 291 16.47 -1.87 -14.73
CA GLY A 291 17.03 -3.22 -14.49
C GLY A 291 18.55 -3.26 -14.53
N GLU A 292 19.22 -2.15 -14.24
CA GLU A 292 20.67 -2.03 -14.18
C GLU A 292 21.41 -2.50 -15.44
N PRO A 293 21.02 -2.02 -16.63
CA PRO A 293 21.63 -2.47 -17.87
C PRO A 293 23.14 -2.19 -17.92
N PRO A 294 23.93 -3.03 -18.62
CA PRO A 294 25.37 -2.81 -18.68
C PRO A 294 25.69 -1.47 -19.31
N GLY A 295 26.38 -0.60 -18.57
CA GLY A 295 26.93 0.64 -19.12
C GLY A 295 28.17 0.36 -19.98
N SER A 296 28.20 0.85 -21.20
CA SER A 296 29.34 0.68 -22.11
C SER A 296 30.22 1.92 -22.16
N GLY A 297 31.53 1.77 -22.05
CA GLY A 297 32.52 2.80 -22.28
C GLY A 297 32.81 3.74 -21.10
N PRO A 298 33.80 4.63 -21.26
CA PRO A 298 34.07 5.71 -20.30
C PRO A 298 32.98 6.78 -20.36
N THR A 299 32.76 7.49 -19.26
CA THR A 299 31.94 8.71 -19.27
C THR A 299 32.74 9.91 -19.78
N GLY A 300 32.07 10.82 -20.47
CA GLY A 300 32.61 12.13 -20.84
C GLY A 300 32.71 13.14 -19.70
N PHE A 301 32.24 12.77 -18.48
CA PHE A 301 32.26 13.64 -17.32
C PHE A 301 33.51 13.42 -16.48
N SER A 302 34.32 14.46 -16.30
CA SER A 302 35.58 14.41 -15.56
C SER A 302 35.41 14.22 -14.06
N ASP A 303 34.22 14.52 -13.51
CA ASP A 303 33.86 14.46 -12.11
C ASP A 303 33.09 13.19 -11.72
N VAL A 304 33.11 12.17 -12.57
CA VAL A 304 32.46 10.87 -12.33
C VAL A 304 33.50 9.74 -12.28
N PRO A 305 34.02 9.41 -11.09
CA PRO A 305 34.94 8.28 -10.92
C PRO A 305 34.28 6.95 -11.33
N LEU A 306 35.08 6.04 -11.90
CA LEU A 306 34.58 4.75 -12.38
C LEU A 306 34.06 3.84 -11.26
N ASP A 307 34.66 3.95 -10.08
CA ASP A 307 34.35 3.20 -8.87
C ASP A 307 33.33 3.88 -7.97
N ALA A 308 32.87 5.09 -8.30
CA ALA A 308 31.82 5.75 -7.56
C ALA A 308 30.52 4.90 -7.59
N TRP A 309 29.78 4.89 -6.48
CA TRP A 309 28.53 4.14 -6.36
C TRP A 309 27.48 4.48 -7.45
N TYR A 310 27.56 5.67 -8.01
CA TYR A 310 26.73 6.16 -9.12
C TYR A 310 27.41 6.02 -10.49
N GLY A 311 28.67 5.62 -10.55
CA GLY A 311 29.46 5.67 -11.79
C GLY A 311 28.87 4.86 -12.94
N LYS A 312 28.35 3.65 -12.67
CA LYS A 312 27.66 2.82 -13.65
C LYS A 312 26.37 3.47 -14.15
N ALA A 313 25.59 4.03 -13.23
CA ALA A 313 24.33 4.67 -13.54
C ALA A 313 24.50 5.93 -14.40
N VAL A 314 25.50 6.76 -14.08
CA VAL A 314 25.78 7.98 -14.85
C VAL A 314 26.25 7.65 -16.27
N ARG A 315 27.15 6.67 -16.42
CA ARG A 315 27.61 6.23 -17.75
C ARG A 315 26.47 5.70 -18.62
N TRP A 316 25.61 4.83 -18.05
CA TRP A 316 24.44 4.36 -18.76
C TRP A 316 23.53 5.52 -19.17
N ALA A 317 23.18 6.40 -18.24
CA ALA A 317 22.27 7.50 -18.48
C ALA A 317 22.82 8.54 -19.49
N GLU A 318 24.15 8.75 -19.52
CA GLU A 318 24.83 9.55 -20.53
C GLU A 318 24.72 8.89 -21.92
N GLY A 319 25.06 7.59 -22.01
CA GLY A 319 25.07 6.84 -23.27
C GLY A 319 23.70 6.77 -23.96
N ILE A 320 22.60 6.86 -23.20
CA ILE A 320 21.23 6.88 -23.75
C ILE A 320 20.58 8.29 -23.73
N GLY A 321 21.33 9.33 -23.38
CA GLY A 321 20.89 10.72 -23.45
C GLY A 321 19.99 11.21 -22.29
N ILE A 322 19.75 10.40 -21.28
CA ILE A 322 18.99 10.80 -20.05
C ILE A 322 19.81 11.80 -19.25
N ALA A 323 21.08 11.48 -18.95
CA ALA A 323 21.98 12.40 -18.25
C ALA A 323 22.75 13.26 -19.26
N ARG A 324 22.60 14.58 -19.11
CA ARG A 324 23.44 15.57 -19.77
C ARG A 324 24.20 16.31 -18.69
N GLY A 325 25.39 16.84 -19.00
CA GLY A 325 26.18 17.61 -18.06
C GLY A 325 25.43 18.82 -17.49
N ALA A 326 25.79 19.21 -16.30
CA ALA A 326 25.28 20.43 -15.66
C ALA A 326 26.24 21.63 -15.90
N ALA A 327 27.47 21.33 -16.35
CA ALA A 327 28.47 22.23 -16.88
C ALA A 327 29.26 21.49 -17.97
N PRO A 328 30.05 22.19 -18.81
CA PRO A 328 30.88 21.57 -19.88
C PRO A 328 31.81 20.48 -19.25
N GLY A 329 31.60 19.22 -19.64
CA GLY A 329 32.40 18.08 -19.15
C GLY A 329 32.19 17.68 -17.68
N GLU A 330 31.17 18.22 -17.01
CA GLU A 330 30.86 17.90 -15.61
C GLU A 330 29.41 17.47 -15.42
N PHE A 331 29.21 16.42 -14.66
CA PHE A 331 27.89 15.91 -14.25
C PHE A 331 27.36 16.58 -13.01
N LEU A 332 28.24 16.97 -12.08
CA LEU A 332 27.95 17.50 -10.75
C LEU A 332 27.08 16.54 -9.89
N PRO A 333 27.59 15.35 -9.55
CA PRO A 333 26.80 14.26 -8.93
C PRO A 333 26.18 14.65 -7.58
N ALA A 334 26.86 15.44 -6.77
CA ALA A 334 26.39 15.87 -5.44
C ALA A 334 25.44 17.09 -5.50
N ARG A 335 25.30 17.75 -6.65
CA ARG A 335 24.43 18.91 -6.82
C ARG A 335 22.97 18.50 -6.68
N GLY A 336 22.18 19.27 -5.92
CA GLY A 336 20.72 19.11 -5.86
C GLY A 336 20.07 19.36 -7.23
N VAL A 337 19.00 18.64 -7.53
CA VAL A 337 18.19 18.86 -8.72
C VAL A 337 17.09 19.88 -8.45
N SER A 338 16.78 20.73 -9.42
CA SER A 338 15.56 21.52 -9.36
C SER A 338 14.36 20.66 -9.78
N ARG A 339 13.15 21.10 -9.40
CA ARG A 339 11.88 20.43 -9.74
C ARG A 339 11.72 20.28 -11.27
N GLN A 340 12.05 21.30 -12.04
CA GLN A 340 12.07 21.21 -13.51
C GLN A 340 13.14 20.23 -14.04
N ALA A 341 14.32 20.16 -13.40
CA ALA A 341 15.37 19.23 -13.82
C ALA A 341 14.96 17.77 -13.53
N LEU A 342 14.27 17.53 -12.42
CA LEU A 342 13.73 16.22 -12.11
C LEU A 342 12.65 15.80 -13.15
N ALA A 343 11.77 16.72 -13.56
CA ALA A 343 10.81 16.47 -14.64
C ALA A 343 11.53 16.09 -15.96
N VAL A 344 12.64 16.75 -16.29
CA VAL A 344 13.43 16.41 -17.49
C VAL A 344 14.07 15.03 -17.41
N PHE A 345 14.55 14.60 -16.24
CA PHE A 345 15.06 13.25 -16.08
C PHE A 345 13.96 12.20 -16.30
N LEU A 346 12.78 12.42 -15.74
CA LEU A 346 11.63 11.52 -15.87
C LEU A 346 11.08 11.51 -17.31
N TYR A 347 11.00 12.67 -17.97
CA TYR A 347 10.58 12.79 -19.36
C TYR A 347 11.47 11.96 -20.29
N ARG A 348 12.79 12.16 -20.22
CA ARG A 348 13.76 11.42 -21.02
C ARG A 348 13.76 9.93 -20.73
N TYR A 349 13.55 9.56 -19.48
CA TYR A 349 13.37 8.16 -19.11
C TYR A 349 12.06 7.59 -19.68
N GLY A 350 10.99 8.37 -19.72
CA GLY A 350 9.74 8.03 -20.37
C GLY A 350 9.95 7.73 -21.86
N GLU A 351 10.63 8.61 -22.59
CA GLU A 351 11.02 8.39 -24.01
C GLU A 351 11.83 7.09 -24.17
N TYR A 352 12.88 6.91 -23.35
CA TYR A 352 13.71 5.71 -23.37
C TYR A 352 12.92 4.42 -23.11
N SER A 353 11.97 4.44 -22.20
CA SER A 353 11.14 3.28 -21.84
C SER A 353 9.97 3.04 -22.80
N GLY A 354 9.82 3.84 -23.85
CA GLY A 354 8.74 3.72 -24.84
C GLY A 354 7.38 4.21 -24.36
N ARG A 355 7.34 5.04 -23.30
CA ARG A 355 6.09 5.68 -22.86
C ARG A 355 5.68 6.78 -23.81
N ASP A 356 4.36 6.98 -23.90
CA ASP A 356 3.82 8.17 -24.55
C ASP A 356 4.15 9.42 -23.71
N VAL A 357 4.88 10.33 -24.29
CA VAL A 357 5.29 11.60 -23.69
C VAL A 357 4.76 12.81 -24.46
N GLU A 358 3.72 12.63 -25.27
CA GLU A 358 3.19 13.70 -26.15
C GLU A 358 2.22 14.65 -25.43
N LYS A 359 1.59 14.22 -24.35
CA LYS A 359 0.62 15.01 -23.60
C LYS A 359 1.24 16.30 -23.05
N ARG A 360 0.54 17.42 -23.17
CA ARG A 360 1.05 18.73 -22.73
C ARG A 360 -0.01 19.49 -21.94
N ASP A 361 0.42 20.16 -20.89
CA ASP A 361 -0.32 21.19 -20.17
C ASP A 361 0.22 22.58 -20.59
N ASN A 362 -0.65 23.55 -20.72
CA ASN A 362 -0.26 24.91 -21.10
C ASN A 362 0.28 25.76 -19.92
N LEU A 363 0.31 25.20 -18.73
CA LEU A 363 0.78 25.80 -17.47
C LEU A 363 0.06 27.10 -17.07
N GLN A 364 -1.11 27.40 -17.65
CA GLN A 364 -1.82 28.67 -17.39
C GLN A 364 -2.32 28.79 -15.95
N GLY A 365 -2.50 27.66 -15.26
CA GLY A 365 -2.87 27.64 -13.83
C GLY A 365 -1.74 28.04 -12.88
N TYR A 366 -0.52 28.32 -13.38
CA TYR A 366 0.63 28.65 -12.55
C TYR A 366 1.16 30.05 -12.84
N ALA A 367 1.16 30.92 -11.82
CA ALA A 367 1.61 32.31 -11.92
C ALA A 367 3.11 32.43 -12.24
N ASP A 368 3.90 31.44 -11.83
CA ASP A 368 5.35 31.37 -12.01
C ASP A 368 5.79 30.55 -13.24
N ARG A 369 4.88 30.25 -14.18
CA ARG A 369 5.19 29.48 -15.39
C ARG A 369 6.34 30.05 -16.22
N SER A 370 6.49 31.37 -16.23
CA SER A 370 7.58 32.06 -16.92
C SER A 370 8.98 31.77 -16.34
N GLN A 371 9.06 31.17 -15.16
CA GLN A 371 10.31 30.74 -14.55
C GLN A 371 10.76 29.35 -15.04
N VAL A 372 9.92 28.64 -15.81
CA VAL A 372 10.34 27.41 -16.46
C VAL A 372 11.41 27.73 -17.52
N ALA A 373 12.57 27.10 -17.38
CA ALA A 373 13.66 27.31 -18.31
C ALA A 373 13.33 26.71 -19.72
N PRO A 374 13.72 27.33 -20.81
CA PRO A 374 13.42 26.84 -22.17
C PRO A 374 13.81 25.37 -22.41
N TRP A 375 14.93 24.93 -21.81
CA TRP A 375 15.39 23.53 -21.93
C TRP A 375 14.52 22.51 -21.16
N ALA A 376 13.65 22.97 -20.25
CA ALA A 376 12.79 22.14 -19.43
C ALA A 376 11.30 22.24 -19.80
N GLU A 377 10.93 23.18 -20.67
CA GLU A 377 9.54 23.54 -20.93
C GLU A 377 8.70 22.33 -21.34
N GLU A 378 9.15 21.57 -22.31
CA GLU A 378 8.45 20.41 -22.82
C GLU A 378 8.24 19.32 -21.76
N ALA A 379 9.28 19.03 -20.99
CA ALA A 379 9.24 18.05 -19.93
C ALA A 379 8.35 18.48 -18.77
N VAL A 380 8.33 19.77 -18.43
CA VAL A 380 7.48 20.31 -17.37
C VAL A 380 6.01 20.29 -17.80
N GLN A 381 5.70 20.69 -19.04
CA GLN A 381 4.34 20.60 -19.59
C GLN A 381 3.81 19.17 -19.57
N TRP A 382 4.62 18.20 -19.99
CA TRP A 382 4.29 16.79 -19.92
C TRP A 382 4.09 16.32 -18.47
N ALA A 383 5.02 16.60 -17.58
CA ALA A 383 4.96 16.13 -16.21
C ALA A 383 3.76 16.70 -15.44
N VAL A 384 3.33 17.93 -15.76
CA VAL A 384 2.11 18.54 -15.22
C VAL A 384 0.86 17.86 -15.83
N ALA A 385 0.82 17.68 -17.14
CA ALA A 385 -0.28 17.04 -17.84
C ALA A 385 -0.54 15.59 -17.35
N GLU A 386 0.53 14.86 -17.00
CA GLU A 386 0.45 13.52 -16.41
C GLU A 386 0.24 13.53 -14.89
N GLY A 387 0.20 14.69 -14.24
CA GLY A 387 0.06 14.82 -12.80
C GLY A 387 1.27 14.34 -11.99
N ILE A 388 2.41 14.11 -12.64
CA ILE A 388 3.71 13.74 -12.04
C ILE A 388 4.27 14.92 -11.26
N LEU A 389 4.36 16.08 -11.90
CA LEU A 389 4.73 17.34 -11.28
C LEU A 389 3.46 18.12 -10.91
N ARG A 390 3.29 18.41 -9.61
CA ARG A 390 2.19 19.23 -9.10
C ARG A 390 2.73 20.49 -8.44
N GLY A 391 1.89 21.50 -8.33
CA GLY A 391 2.23 22.74 -7.64
C GLY A 391 2.58 22.54 -6.16
N THR A 392 3.32 23.47 -5.60
CA THR A 392 3.62 23.58 -4.17
C THR A 392 2.59 24.43 -3.42
N GLY A 393 1.67 25.07 -4.15
CA GLY A 393 0.55 25.86 -3.69
C GLY A 393 -0.50 25.98 -4.80
N ARG A 394 -1.56 26.78 -4.57
CA ARG A 394 -2.69 26.88 -5.52
C ARG A 394 -2.27 27.27 -6.95
N GLU A 395 -1.31 28.19 -7.08
CA GLU A 395 -0.91 28.76 -8.38
C GLU A 395 0.62 28.78 -8.55
N THR A 396 1.34 27.98 -7.76
CA THR A 396 2.82 28.01 -7.73
C THR A 396 3.37 26.64 -8.11
N LEU A 397 4.12 26.57 -9.20
CA LEU A 397 4.80 25.35 -9.66
C LEU A 397 6.20 25.19 -9.05
N ALA A 398 6.86 26.32 -8.76
CA ALA A 398 8.23 26.42 -8.24
C ALA A 398 9.27 25.63 -9.06
N PRO A 399 9.38 25.86 -10.40
CA PRO A 399 10.18 25.01 -11.28
C PRO A 399 11.68 25.05 -10.98
N GLN A 400 12.20 26.19 -10.51
CA GLN A 400 13.61 26.36 -10.20
C GLN A 400 13.98 25.97 -8.75
N ALA A 401 12.98 25.79 -7.87
CA ALA A 401 13.23 25.35 -6.50
C ALA A 401 13.93 23.99 -6.47
N SER A 402 14.83 23.80 -5.52
CA SER A 402 15.43 22.49 -5.28
C SER A 402 14.35 21.48 -4.92
N ALA A 403 14.33 20.35 -5.58
CA ALA A 403 13.54 19.21 -5.16
C ALA A 403 14.23 18.55 -3.96
N ASP A 404 13.50 18.32 -2.89
CA ASP A 404 13.95 17.47 -1.79
C ASP A 404 13.74 15.98 -2.12
N ARG A 405 14.24 15.10 -1.24
CA ARG A 405 14.15 13.65 -1.45
C ARG A 405 12.71 13.14 -1.34
N ALA A 406 11.85 13.78 -0.53
CA ALA A 406 10.43 13.45 -0.43
C ALA A 406 9.71 13.75 -1.74
N GLN A 407 9.93 14.93 -2.32
CA GLN A 407 9.38 15.32 -3.63
C GLN A 407 9.88 14.40 -4.75
N MET A 408 11.15 14.04 -4.73
CA MET A 408 11.72 13.08 -5.69
C MET A 408 10.98 11.73 -5.61
N ALA A 409 10.81 11.18 -4.40
CA ALA A 409 10.13 9.91 -4.22
C ALA A 409 8.69 9.95 -4.77
N VAL A 410 7.94 11.00 -4.44
CA VAL A 410 6.55 11.14 -4.90
C VAL A 410 6.44 11.37 -6.41
N MET A 411 7.34 12.14 -7.01
CA MET A 411 7.32 12.34 -8.47
C MET A 411 7.65 11.04 -9.22
N VAL A 412 8.60 10.24 -8.73
CA VAL A 412 8.92 8.95 -9.33
C VAL A 412 7.80 7.94 -9.10
N GLN A 413 7.21 7.89 -7.92
CA GLN A 413 6.06 7.03 -7.64
C GLN A 413 4.89 7.35 -8.58
N ARG A 414 4.54 8.62 -8.76
CA ARG A 414 3.50 9.05 -9.71
C ARG A 414 3.86 8.70 -11.15
N PHE A 415 5.13 8.77 -11.52
CA PHE A 415 5.60 8.32 -12.83
C PHE A 415 5.36 6.81 -13.01
N LEU A 416 5.55 5.99 -11.98
CA LEU A 416 5.34 4.55 -12.04
C LEU A 416 3.86 4.13 -12.11
N GLU A 417 2.95 4.96 -11.60
CA GLU A 417 1.50 4.74 -11.64
C GLU A 417 0.88 5.02 -13.02
N LYS A 418 1.62 5.55 -13.96
CA LYS A 418 1.19 5.88 -15.33
C LYS A 418 1.70 4.85 -16.34
#